data_3566d096a86205c0064344ec24ff80ac
#
_entry.id   3566d096a86205c0064344ec24ff80ac
#
_cell.length_a   1.000
_cell.length_b   1.000
_cell.length_c   1.000
_cell.angle_alpha   90.00
_cell.angle_beta   90.00
_cell.angle_gamma   90.00
#
_symmetry.space_group_name_H-M   'P 1'
#
loop_
_entity.id
_entity.type
_entity.pdbx_description
1 polymer ?
#
loop_
_entity_poly.entity_id
_entity_poly.type
_entity_poly.pdbx_seq_one_letter_code
_entity_poly.pdbx_strand_id
1 'polypeptide(L)'
;MKLHKFENIARFPLFFQLIHRIGGGIFVGSETPRLPCRFRLEKLGKQVYSTSVLFANDKEWGSYPEMIAASDISMRFGQQTLFENVSVKFNTGCRYGLIGANGSGKSTFMKILSGQQVPTTGSISIDKDCRLGYLKQNHFDYEDVPILDVVYMGNEELWKIHQEREYLYSKVDLTEQEEERANDIESLFADAGGYTMEADAAKLLIGLGIPEEKHLQPLSALTGGFKLRVLLAQALFYNPDILLLDEPTNHLDMNSIDWLCNVLKNHRGTVVVISHNRYFLNEVCTHIADLDYQEIRLFTGNYDDFMTANAIALENIRRENQKKESRIAELKEFINRFGANASKARQATSRQKELDKIELQEIKPSSRVSPYIRFNPRNRLGEKVFEANGVSKRYDHTLFENFSAVIGSNEKVAIIGTNGVGKTTMLKLLLKLLEPCDGTVNHGETVELSYFPQDAGEILNLEDHAIDWLARFAPEEGLSEQELRSFMGKMLFSGDEVHKPVQVLSGGEKARLIIAKMMLEAGNVLALDEPTNHLDLESIEALNYALTLFPNTVLFVSHDREFIRSLATRIIEIDDGKVTDYPGTLAEYEDFKRRRARGR
;
A
#
# COMPACT_ATOMS: atom_id res chain seq x y z
N MET A 1 -42.17 -25.52 -4.55
CA MET A 1 -40.98 -26.09 -3.91
C MET A 1 -39.92 -26.30 -4.99
N LYS A 2 -39.03 -25.36 -5.22
CA LYS A 2 -37.83 -25.30 -6.08
C LYS A 2 -37.65 -23.87 -6.62
N LEU A 3 -37.09 -22.98 -5.81
CA LEU A 3 -36.57 -21.67 -6.20
C LEU A 3 -35.82 -21.07 -5.01
N HIS A 4 -34.67 -21.68 -4.69
CA HIS A 4 -33.69 -21.10 -3.75
C HIS A 4 -32.35 -21.80 -3.98
N LYS A 5 -31.63 -21.33 -5.00
CA LYS A 5 -30.18 -21.61 -5.16
C LYS A 5 -29.62 -20.92 -6.40
N PHE A 6 -29.72 -19.60 -6.47
CA PHE A 6 -28.94 -18.78 -7.41
C PHE A 6 -28.84 -17.33 -6.91
N GLU A 7 -28.28 -17.15 -5.72
CA GLU A 7 -27.87 -15.82 -5.25
C GLU A 7 -26.52 -15.96 -4.56
N ASN A 8 -25.46 -16.05 -5.31
CA ASN A 8 -24.09 -15.82 -4.78
C ASN A 8 -23.00 -15.82 -5.87
N ILE A 9 -23.28 -15.34 -7.09
CA ILE A 9 -22.27 -15.14 -8.13
C ILE A 9 -22.56 -13.83 -8.87
N ALA A 10 -22.43 -12.68 -8.21
CA ALA A 10 -22.31 -11.39 -8.89
C ALA A 10 -21.97 -10.30 -7.87
N ARG A 11 -20.74 -10.21 -7.41
CA ARG A 11 -20.27 -9.08 -6.61
C ARG A 11 -18.80 -8.80 -6.85
N PHE A 12 -18.48 -8.28 -8.02
CA PHE A 12 -17.29 -7.46 -8.23
C PHE A 12 -17.71 -6.19 -8.95
N PRO A 13 -17.65 -5.00 -8.34
CA PRO A 13 -18.13 -3.75 -8.93
C PRO A 13 -17.35 -3.26 -10.16
N LEU A 14 -16.16 -3.79 -10.41
CA LEU A 14 -15.31 -3.39 -11.56
C LEU A 14 -15.83 -3.84 -12.93
N PHE A 15 -16.79 -4.78 -12.99
CA PHE A 15 -17.32 -5.26 -14.27
C PHE A 15 -18.34 -4.31 -14.90
N PHE A 16 -18.97 -3.41 -14.15
CA PHE A 16 -20.00 -2.50 -14.66
C PHE A 16 -19.45 -1.19 -15.24
N GLN A 17 -18.27 -0.74 -14.84
CA GLN A 17 -17.70 0.49 -15.43
C GLN A 17 -17.08 0.29 -16.82
N LEU A 18 -16.71 -0.93 -17.19
CA LEU A 18 -16.13 -1.21 -18.52
C LEU A 18 -17.18 -1.32 -19.61
N ILE A 19 -18.43 -1.69 -19.30
CA ILE A 19 -19.52 -1.83 -20.27
C ILE A 19 -20.13 -0.47 -20.65
N HIS A 20 -20.04 0.55 -19.81
CA HIS A 20 -20.59 1.89 -20.10
C HIS A 20 -19.69 2.74 -21.02
N ARG A 21 -18.46 2.32 -21.32
CA ARG A 21 -17.54 3.06 -22.20
C ARG A 21 -17.53 2.59 -23.66
N ILE A 22 -18.25 1.52 -24.00
CA ILE A 22 -18.31 0.95 -25.36
C ILE A 22 -19.67 1.16 -26.06
N GLY A 23 -20.66 1.72 -25.37
CA GLY A 23 -22.03 1.88 -25.87
C GLY A 23 -22.53 3.31 -25.90
N GLY A 24 -21.97 4.16 -26.73
CA GLY A 24 -22.44 5.55 -26.84
C GLY A 24 -22.16 6.20 -28.18
N GLY A 25 -23.14 6.17 -29.09
CA GLY A 25 -23.30 7.26 -30.06
C GLY A 25 -22.97 6.94 -31.53
N ILE A 26 -24.00 6.52 -32.24
CA ILE A 26 -24.10 6.67 -33.69
C ILE A 26 -24.20 8.15 -34.04
N PHE A 27 -23.27 8.71 -34.78
CA PHE A 27 -23.47 9.91 -35.59
C PHE A 27 -22.96 9.68 -37.03
N VAL A 28 -23.87 9.85 -37.97
CA VAL A 28 -23.67 9.83 -39.41
C VAL A 28 -23.08 11.19 -39.84
N GLY A 29 -22.00 11.17 -40.59
CA GLY A 29 -21.45 12.38 -41.21
C GLY A 29 -20.17 12.10 -41.97
N SER A 30 -20.28 12.17 -43.30
CA SER A 30 -19.28 11.96 -44.35
C SER A 30 -17.98 12.73 -44.18
N GLU A 31 -16.87 12.08 -44.41
CA GLU A 31 -15.75 12.41 -45.31
C GLU A 31 -14.44 11.73 -44.88
N THR A 32 -13.90 10.91 -45.75
CA THR A 32 -12.63 10.18 -45.63
C THR A 32 -11.44 11.04 -46.02
N PRO A 33 -10.27 10.81 -45.42
CA PRO A 33 -9.10 10.53 -46.27
C PRO A 33 -8.43 9.18 -45.96
N ARG A 34 -8.02 8.55 -47.06
CA ARG A 34 -7.38 7.25 -47.17
C ARG A 34 -6.00 7.19 -46.51
N LEU A 35 -5.74 6.12 -45.76
CA LEU A 35 -4.38 5.59 -45.54
C LEU A 35 -4.40 4.07 -45.74
N PRO A 36 -3.40 3.49 -46.41
CA PRO A 36 -3.43 2.11 -46.88
C PRO A 36 -2.64 1.19 -45.94
N CYS A 37 -3.31 0.23 -45.30
CA CYS A 37 -2.68 -1.04 -44.93
C CYS A 37 -3.76 -2.11 -44.83
N ARG A 38 -3.92 -2.87 -45.92
CA ARG A 38 -4.61 -4.16 -45.91
C ARG A 38 -3.78 -5.14 -45.09
N PHE A 39 -4.24 -5.53 -43.93
CA PHE A 39 -3.83 -6.79 -43.32
C PHE A 39 -4.89 -7.85 -43.61
N ARG A 40 -4.45 -8.84 -44.36
CA ARG A 40 -5.21 -10.00 -44.82
C ARG A 40 -5.33 -10.99 -43.66
N LEU A 41 -6.52 -11.15 -43.12
CA LEU A 41 -6.88 -12.22 -42.17
C LEU A 41 -7.17 -13.48 -42.99
N GLU A 42 -6.15 -14.29 -43.25
CA GLU A 42 -6.33 -15.67 -43.66
C GLU A 42 -5.20 -16.54 -43.10
N LYS A 43 -5.62 -17.59 -42.37
CA LYS A 43 -4.83 -18.71 -41.87
C LYS A 43 -4.04 -18.48 -40.56
N LEU A 44 -4.71 -18.62 -39.43
CA LEU A 44 -4.09 -19.17 -38.25
C LEU A 44 -4.92 -20.38 -37.79
N GLY A 45 -4.46 -21.53 -38.24
CA GLY A 45 -4.91 -22.83 -37.80
C GLY A 45 -4.56 -23.06 -36.33
N LYS A 46 -5.39 -23.86 -35.71
CA LYS A 46 -5.30 -24.42 -34.39
C LYS A 46 -3.85 -24.54 -33.85
N GLN A 47 -3.40 -23.61 -33.06
CA GLN A 47 -2.28 -23.81 -32.15
C GLN A 47 -2.83 -23.81 -30.72
N VAL A 48 -2.67 -24.95 -30.10
CA VAL A 48 -2.94 -25.19 -28.68
C VAL A 48 -2.00 -24.29 -27.88
N TYR A 49 -2.52 -23.22 -27.31
CA TYR A 49 -1.76 -22.42 -26.35
C TYR A 49 -1.61 -23.24 -25.06
N SER A 50 -0.43 -23.81 -24.87
CA SER A 50 -0.02 -24.35 -23.59
C SER A 50 0.05 -23.20 -22.58
N THR A 51 -0.31 -23.47 -21.34
CA THR A 51 -0.35 -22.55 -20.19
C THR A 51 1.00 -21.91 -19.84
N SER A 52 2.05 -22.16 -20.61
CA SER A 52 3.41 -21.57 -20.48
C SER A 52 3.59 -20.19 -21.16
N VAL A 53 2.56 -19.61 -21.78
CA VAL A 53 2.70 -18.36 -22.59
C VAL A 53 2.50 -17.08 -21.77
N LEU A 54 2.13 -17.17 -20.49
CA LEU A 54 2.09 -16.00 -19.59
C LEU A 54 3.39 -15.74 -18.80
N PHE A 55 4.37 -16.61 -18.96
CA PHE A 55 5.72 -16.36 -18.47
C PHE A 55 6.52 -15.75 -19.61
N ALA A 56 6.96 -14.53 -19.44
CA ALA A 56 7.80 -13.84 -20.41
C ALA A 56 8.93 -14.78 -20.86
N ASN A 57 8.93 -15.15 -22.15
CA ASN A 57 10.06 -15.84 -22.75
C ASN A 57 11.27 -14.91 -22.69
N ASP A 58 12.33 -15.33 -22.02
CA ASP A 58 13.63 -14.64 -21.84
C ASP A 58 14.33 -14.23 -23.16
N LYS A 59 13.68 -14.32 -24.31
CA LYS A 59 14.30 -14.13 -25.62
C LYS A 59 13.98 -12.83 -26.35
N GLU A 60 13.08 -11.97 -25.85
CA GLU A 60 12.72 -10.70 -26.53
C GLU A 60 13.17 -9.42 -25.80
N TRP A 61 13.83 -9.53 -24.66
CA TRP A 61 14.36 -8.38 -23.92
C TRP A 61 15.83 -8.22 -24.28
N GLY A 62 16.17 -7.11 -24.91
CA GLY A 62 17.56 -6.70 -25.06
C GLY A 62 18.22 -6.76 -23.66
N SER A 63 19.41 -7.35 -23.58
CA SER A 63 20.14 -7.60 -22.33
C SER A 63 20.41 -6.31 -21.58
N TYR A 64 19.47 -5.93 -20.68
CA TYR A 64 19.79 -4.97 -19.62
C TYR A 64 20.76 -5.68 -18.67
N PRO A 65 21.84 -5.03 -18.24
CA PRO A 65 22.75 -5.62 -17.26
C PRO A 65 22.00 -5.95 -15.97
N GLU A 66 22.22 -7.16 -15.44
CA GLU A 66 21.63 -7.62 -14.18
C GLU A 66 22.35 -6.88 -13.05
N MET A 67 21.60 -6.15 -12.20
CA MET A 67 22.18 -5.49 -11.04
C MET A 67 22.10 -6.32 -9.77
N ILE A 68 20.99 -7.04 -9.57
CA ILE A 68 20.79 -7.93 -8.41
C ILE A 68 20.23 -9.24 -8.93
N ALA A 69 20.88 -10.34 -8.57
CA ALA A 69 20.38 -11.68 -8.79
C ALA A 69 20.29 -12.45 -7.47
N ALA A 70 19.09 -12.89 -7.14
CA ALA A 70 18.82 -13.81 -6.05
C ALA A 70 18.71 -15.23 -6.63
N SER A 71 19.47 -16.19 -6.11
CA SER A 71 19.53 -17.57 -6.61
C SER A 71 19.23 -18.55 -5.48
N ASP A 72 18.16 -19.34 -5.67
CA ASP A 72 17.70 -20.43 -4.79
C ASP A 72 17.58 -20.03 -3.30
N ILE A 73 17.11 -18.79 -3.07
CA ILE A 73 16.97 -18.24 -1.73
C ILE A 73 15.80 -18.89 -1.01
N SER A 74 16.08 -19.42 0.18
CA SER A 74 15.03 -19.87 1.12
C SER A 74 15.23 -19.22 2.48
N MET A 75 14.12 -18.94 3.16
CA MET A 75 14.16 -18.36 4.51
C MET A 75 13.12 -19.02 5.42
N ARG A 76 13.57 -19.47 6.59
CA ARG A 76 12.76 -20.11 7.62
C ARG A 76 13.03 -19.53 9.00
N PHE A 77 11.99 -19.37 9.79
CA PHE A 77 12.07 -19.05 11.22
C PHE A 77 11.48 -20.21 12.03
N GLY A 78 12.35 -21.00 12.64
CA GLY A 78 11.93 -22.21 13.33
C GLY A 78 11.24 -23.19 12.37
N GLN A 79 9.97 -23.47 12.61
CA GLN A 79 9.15 -24.36 11.75
C GLN A 79 8.43 -23.62 10.61
N GLN A 80 8.38 -22.30 10.67
CA GLN A 80 7.67 -21.50 9.67
C GLN A 80 8.58 -21.18 8.49
N THR A 81 8.21 -21.62 7.30
CA THR A 81 8.85 -21.24 6.04
C THR A 81 8.18 -19.99 5.50
N LEU A 82 8.96 -18.93 5.24
CA LEU A 82 8.47 -17.73 4.61
C LEU A 82 8.45 -17.87 3.08
N PHE A 83 9.59 -18.34 2.52
CA PHE A 83 9.71 -18.62 1.09
C PHE A 83 10.80 -19.65 0.85
N GLU A 84 10.67 -20.38 -0.27
CA GLU A 84 11.59 -21.47 -0.66
C GLU A 84 11.99 -21.35 -2.12
N ASN A 85 13.28 -21.63 -2.40
CA ASN A 85 13.85 -21.76 -3.74
C ASN A 85 13.54 -20.55 -4.65
N VAL A 86 13.55 -19.36 -4.07
CA VAL A 86 13.29 -18.13 -4.81
C VAL A 86 14.48 -17.78 -5.67
N SER A 87 14.27 -17.72 -6.99
CA SER A 87 15.26 -17.25 -7.96
C SER A 87 14.66 -16.10 -8.76
N VAL A 88 15.20 -14.89 -8.59
CA VAL A 88 14.67 -13.68 -9.20
C VAL A 88 15.82 -12.72 -9.56
N LYS A 89 15.66 -12.03 -10.71
CA LYS A 89 16.62 -11.06 -11.22
C LYS A 89 15.98 -9.69 -11.33
N PHE A 90 16.68 -8.68 -10.84
CA PHE A 90 16.28 -7.28 -10.92
C PHE A 90 17.19 -6.53 -11.88
N ASN A 91 16.61 -5.99 -12.94
CA ASN A 91 17.34 -5.37 -14.04
C ASN A 91 17.46 -3.86 -13.84
N THR A 92 18.53 -3.28 -14.38
CA THR A 92 18.78 -1.84 -14.38
C THR A 92 17.63 -1.06 -15.01
N GLY A 93 17.30 0.10 -14.42
CA GLY A 93 16.26 1.00 -14.93
C GLY A 93 14.83 0.52 -14.72
N CYS A 94 14.65 -0.64 -14.08
CA CYS A 94 13.34 -1.16 -13.73
C CYS A 94 12.95 -0.82 -12.28
N ARG A 95 11.66 -0.62 -12.06
CA ARG A 95 11.08 -0.34 -10.75
C ARG A 95 10.12 -1.45 -10.38
N TYR A 96 10.47 -2.20 -9.35
CA TYR A 96 9.76 -3.39 -8.89
C TYR A 96 8.96 -3.09 -7.65
N GLY A 97 7.65 -3.34 -7.69
CA GLY A 97 6.79 -3.35 -6.49
C GLY A 97 6.77 -4.75 -5.89
N LEU A 98 7.35 -4.94 -4.71
CA LEU A 98 7.29 -6.20 -3.98
C LEU A 98 6.01 -6.24 -3.15
N ILE A 99 5.07 -7.08 -3.55
CA ILE A 99 3.75 -7.21 -2.92
C ILE A 99 3.54 -8.61 -2.36
N GLY A 100 2.57 -8.77 -1.47
CA GLY A 100 2.21 -10.03 -0.82
C GLY A 100 1.51 -9.79 0.51
N ALA A 101 0.91 -10.82 1.09
CA ALA A 101 0.21 -10.75 2.37
C ALA A 101 1.12 -10.24 3.51
N ASN A 102 0.52 -9.70 4.58
CA ASN A 102 1.28 -9.39 5.78
C ASN A 102 1.86 -10.67 6.40
N GLY A 103 3.13 -10.61 6.83
CA GLY A 103 3.83 -11.79 7.35
C GLY A 103 4.39 -12.76 6.28
N SER A 104 4.19 -12.49 4.98
CA SER A 104 4.74 -13.34 3.89
C SER A 104 6.27 -13.28 3.77
N GLY A 105 6.94 -12.33 4.43
CA GLY A 105 8.40 -12.19 4.42
C GLY A 105 8.94 -11.10 3.50
N LYS A 106 8.12 -10.14 3.02
CA LYS A 106 8.55 -9.02 2.17
C LYS A 106 9.75 -8.26 2.74
N SER A 107 9.62 -7.74 3.96
CA SER A 107 10.69 -6.99 4.64
C SER A 107 11.92 -7.87 4.93
N THR A 108 11.71 -9.15 5.21
CA THR A 108 12.80 -10.13 5.37
C THR A 108 13.56 -10.30 4.05
N PHE A 109 12.86 -10.42 2.93
CA PHE A 109 13.47 -10.53 1.62
C PHE A 109 14.26 -9.25 1.26
N MET A 110 13.72 -8.06 1.58
CA MET A 110 14.45 -6.79 1.41
C MET A 110 15.72 -6.72 2.25
N LYS A 111 15.68 -7.19 3.52
CA LYS A 111 16.88 -7.29 4.38
C LYS A 111 17.92 -8.27 3.83
N ILE A 112 17.47 -9.35 3.20
CA ILE A 112 18.38 -10.29 2.52
C ILE A 112 19.00 -9.60 1.29
N LEU A 113 18.23 -8.92 0.45
CA LEU A 113 18.76 -8.15 -0.70
C LEU A 113 19.75 -7.07 -0.29
N SER A 114 19.53 -6.41 0.86
CA SER A 114 20.46 -5.40 1.39
C SER A 114 21.69 -5.97 2.12
N GLY A 115 21.80 -7.30 2.24
CA GLY A 115 22.89 -7.94 2.97
C GLY A 115 22.79 -7.86 4.50
N GLN A 116 21.71 -7.30 5.07
CA GLN A 116 21.51 -7.20 6.52
C GLN A 116 21.10 -8.53 7.16
N GLN A 117 20.59 -9.45 6.36
CA GLN A 117 20.15 -10.77 6.83
C GLN A 117 20.67 -11.86 5.90
N VAL A 118 21.23 -12.92 6.51
CA VAL A 118 21.70 -14.08 5.76
C VAL A 118 20.51 -15.01 5.49
N PRO A 119 20.27 -15.46 4.25
CA PRO A 119 19.25 -16.45 3.96
C PRO A 119 19.60 -17.82 4.55
N THR A 120 18.60 -18.69 4.73
CA THR A 120 18.81 -20.09 5.18
C THR A 120 19.58 -20.89 4.11
N THR A 121 19.23 -20.70 2.83
CA THR A 121 19.93 -21.29 1.67
C THR A 121 19.95 -20.28 0.53
N GLY A 122 20.82 -20.50 -0.46
CA GLY A 122 20.95 -19.66 -1.63
C GLY A 122 21.96 -18.52 -1.47
N SER A 123 22.05 -17.68 -2.48
CA SER A 123 23.00 -16.56 -2.50
C SER A 123 22.45 -15.37 -3.28
N ILE A 124 22.95 -14.18 -2.95
CA ILE A 124 22.70 -12.94 -3.68
C ILE A 124 24.00 -12.54 -4.38
N SER A 125 23.85 -12.14 -5.63
CA SER A 125 24.91 -11.51 -6.39
C SER A 125 24.51 -10.07 -6.69
N ILE A 126 25.35 -9.12 -6.32
CA ILE A 126 25.25 -7.69 -6.65
C ILE A 126 26.51 -7.32 -7.40
N ASP A 127 26.40 -6.49 -8.42
CA ASP A 127 27.56 -6.01 -9.18
C ASP A 127 28.48 -5.20 -8.25
N LYS A 128 29.80 -5.41 -8.36
CA LYS A 128 30.79 -4.95 -7.38
C LYS A 128 30.88 -3.42 -7.25
N ASP A 129 30.55 -2.70 -8.32
CA ASP A 129 30.69 -1.24 -8.37
C ASP A 129 29.37 -0.51 -8.11
N CYS A 130 28.30 -1.24 -7.72
CA CYS A 130 26.98 -0.67 -7.48
C CYS A 130 26.83 -0.13 -6.07
N ARG A 131 26.36 1.12 -5.98
CA ARG A 131 25.99 1.75 -4.71
C ARG A 131 24.55 1.38 -4.35
N LEU A 132 24.35 0.92 -3.13
CA LEU A 132 23.07 0.47 -2.60
C LEU A 132 22.55 1.48 -1.58
N GLY A 133 21.38 2.06 -1.87
CA GLY A 133 20.57 2.83 -0.93
C GLY A 133 19.50 1.94 -0.30
N TYR A 134 19.42 1.91 1.02
CA TYR A 134 18.42 1.15 1.76
C TYR A 134 17.73 2.03 2.81
N LEU A 135 16.39 2.09 2.77
CA LEU A 135 15.62 2.81 3.76
C LEU A 135 15.62 2.05 5.09
N LYS A 136 16.39 2.55 6.06
CA LYS A 136 16.41 2.04 7.43
C LYS A 136 15.16 2.53 8.17
N GLN A 137 14.53 1.65 8.94
CA GLN A 137 13.38 2.00 9.77
C GLN A 137 13.77 2.48 11.17
N ASN A 138 15.03 2.22 11.60
CA ASN A 138 15.55 2.60 12.90
C ASN A 138 16.18 4.00 12.85
N HIS A 139 15.55 4.98 13.50
CA HIS A 139 16.05 6.36 13.60
C HIS A 139 16.81 6.66 14.90
N PHE A 140 16.79 5.75 15.87
CA PHE A 140 17.36 5.99 17.21
C PHE A 140 18.87 6.21 17.20
N ASP A 141 19.56 5.72 16.20
CA ASP A 141 21.02 5.85 16.06
C ASP A 141 21.46 7.29 15.69
N TYR A 142 20.53 8.18 15.33
CA TYR A 142 20.80 9.52 14.77
C TYR A 142 20.16 10.66 15.58
N GLU A 143 19.62 10.41 16.77
CA GLU A 143 18.81 11.40 17.52
C GLU A 143 19.53 12.73 17.77
N ASP A 144 20.83 12.69 18.09
CA ASP A 144 21.63 13.88 18.39
C ASP A 144 22.37 14.47 17.17
N VAL A 145 22.18 13.86 15.99
CA VAL A 145 22.88 14.29 14.76
C VAL A 145 22.06 15.36 14.03
N PRO A 146 22.69 16.42 13.49
CA PRO A 146 22.01 17.38 12.62
C PRO A 146 21.33 16.71 11.42
N ILE A 147 20.14 17.18 11.05
CA ILE A 147 19.31 16.58 9.99
C ILE A 147 20.08 16.51 8.66
N LEU A 148 20.83 17.55 8.29
CA LEU A 148 21.66 17.54 7.07
C LEU A 148 22.72 16.46 7.13
N ASP A 149 23.41 16.31 8.26
CA ASP A 149 24.48 15.33 8.43
C ASP A 149 23.93 13.90 8.30
N VAL A 150 22.72 13.64 8.85
CA VAL A 150 22.05 12.36 8.66
C VAL A 150 21.85 12.04 7.17
N VAL A 151 21.47 13.03 6.37
CA VAL A 151 21.33 12.84 4.91
C VAL A 151 22.69 12.58 4.26
N TYR A 152 23.73 13.31 4.65
CA TYR A 152 25.09 13.14 4.10
C TYR A 152 25.65 11.73 4.35
N MET A 153 25.32 11.13 5.50
CA MET A 153 25.68 9.75 5.83
C MET A 153 25.12 8.71 4.85
N GLY A 154 24.21 9.10 3.95
CA GLY A 154 23.71 8.26 2.85
C GLY A 154 24.80 7.93 1.82
N ASN A 155 25.87 8.71 1.75
CA ASN A 155 27.08 8.39 0.99
C ASN A 155 28.28 8.32 1.95
N GLU A 156 28.64 7.11 2.39
CA GLU A 156 29.71 6.93 3.37
C GLU A 156 31.07 7.47 2.91
N GLU A 157 31.37 7.39 1.61
CA GLU A 157 32.65 7.85 1.08
C GLU A 157 32.74 9.38 1.15
N LEU A 158 31.73 10.08 0.62
CA LEU A 158 31.65 11.53 0.67
C LEU A 158 31.57 12.04 2.11
N TRP A 159 30.84 11.33 2.99
CA TRP A 159 30.76 11.68 4.41
C TRP A 159 32.13 11.62 5.11
N LYS A 160 32.94 10.57 4.86
CA LYS A 160 34.30 10.47 5.40
C LYS A 160 35.20 11.59 4.90
N ILE A 161 35.13 11.91 3.59
CA ILE A 161 35.88 13.02 2.99
C ILE A 161 35.46 14.35 3.62
N HIS A 162 34.15 14.56 3.78
CA HIS A 162 33.63 15.77 4.42
C HIS A 162 34.09 15.90 5.87
N GLN A 163 34.01 14.86 6.68
CA GLN A 163 34.48 14.89 8.07
C GLN A 163 35.99 15.17 8.18
N GLU A 164 36.81 14.51 7.34
CA GLU A 164 38.24 14.73 7.33
C GLU A 164 38.59 16.16 6.91
N ARG A 165 37.85 16.70 5.92
CA ARG A 165 37.95 18.07 5.46
C ARG A 165 37.66 19.06 6.60
N GLU A 166 36.48 18.94 7.25
CA GLU A 166 36.09 19.79 8.36
C GLU A 166 37.09 19.72 9.53
N TYR A 167 37.61 18.50 9.82
CA TYR A 167 38.64 18.33 10.84
C TYR A 167 39.93 19.09 10.49
N LEU A 168 40.42 18.99 9.28
CA LEU A 168 41.64 19.70 8.84
C LEU A 168 41.45 21.23 8.88
N TYR A 169 40.29 21.71 8.39
CA TYR A 169 40.00 23.17 8.39
C TYR A 169 39.67 23.73 9.78
N SER A 170 39.33 22.91 10.75
CA SER A 170 39.10 23.34 12.13
C SER A 170 40.40 23.65 12.91
N LYS A 171 41.57 23.17 12.40
CA LYS A 171 42.86 23.40 13.02
C LYS A 171 43.41 24.78 12.71
N VAL A 172 43.97 25.45 13.73
CA VAL A 172 44.58 26.77 13.59
C VAL A 172 45.96 26.72 12.90
N ASP A 173 46.73 25.64 13.22
CA ASP A 173 48.05 25.40 12.63
C ASP A 173 48.08 23.99 12.05
N LEU A 174 48.40 23.88 10.77
CA LEU A 174 48.60 22.60 10.08
C LEU A 174 50.08 22.27 10.00
N THR A 175 50.41 21.02 10.10
CA THR A 175 51.76 20.52 9.75
C THR A 175 51.88 20.41 8.22
N GLU A 176 53.12 20.41 7.68
CA GLU A 176 53.38 20.29 6.24
C GLU A 176 52.68 19.08 5.61
N GLN A 177 52.62 17.96 6.34
CA GLN A 177 51.89 16.74 5.90
C GLN A 177 50.38 16.95 5.89
N GLU A 178 49.84 17.73 6.84
CA GLU A 178 48.40 18.03 6.91
C GLU A 178 48.00 19.06 5.84
N GLU A 179 48.89 19.99 5.45
CA GLU A 179 48.66 20.90 4.33
C GLU A 179 48.58 20.11 3.01
N GLU A 180 49.51 19.19 2.78
CA GLU A 180 49.46 18.32 1.60
C GLU A 180 48.18 17.49 1.58
N ARG A 181 47.81 16.90 2.73
CA ARG A 181 46.55 16.14 2.86
C ARG A 181 45.30 17.01 2.66
N ALA A 182 45.29 18.26 3.12
CA ALA A 182 44.20 19.21 2.89
C ALA A 182 43.98 19.50 1.40
N ASN A 183 45.05 19.64 0.63
CA ASN A 183 44.97 19.80 -0.81
C ASN A 183 44.43 18.57 -1.54
N ASP A 184 44.87 17.35 -1.11
CA ASP A 184 44.37 16.09 -1.66
C ASP A 184 42.88 15.90 -1.36
N ILE A 185 42.47 16.20 -0.11
CA ILE A 185 41.07 16.03 0.32
C ILE A 185 40.14 16.99 -0.40
N GLU A 186 40.62 18.22 -0.71
CA GLU A 186 39.84 19.20 -1.47
C GLU A 186 39.60 18.73 -2.90
N SER A 187 40.60 18.10 -3.53
CA SER A 187 40.44 17.48 -4.84
C SER A 187 39.45 16.31 -4.79
N LEU A 188 39.58 15.41 -3.80
CA LEU A 188 38.66 14.29 -3.60
C LEU A 188 37.24 14.77 -3.32
N PHE A 189 37.07 15.83 -2.52
CA PHE A 189 35.77 16.43 -2.22
C PHE A 189 35.13 17.01 -3.48
N ALA A 190 35.92 17.71 -4.33
CA ALA A 190 35.44 18.23 -5.60
C ALA A 190 35.00 17.11 -6.54
N ASP A 191 35.82 16.08 -6.70
CA ASP A 191 35.56 14.94 -7.59
C ASP A 191 34.34 14.12 -7.11
N ALA A 192 34.14 14.01 -5.80
CA ALA A 192 32.99 13.35 -5.19
C ALA A 192 31.71 14.22 -5.23
N GLY A 193 31.75 15.46 -5.79
CA GLY A 193 30.59 16.35 -5.88
C GLY A 193 30.25 17.04 -4.55
N GLY A 194 31.21 17.16 -3.63
CA GLY A 194 31.00 17.73 -2.30
C GLY A 194 30.45 19.17 -2.30
N TYR A 195 30.77 19.99 -3.32
CA TYR A 195 30.26 21.35 -3.41
C TYR A 195 28.76 21.48 -3.67
N THR A 196 28.10 20.43 -4.18
CA THR A 196 26.64 20.42 -4.38
C THR A 196 25.89 19.67 -3.26
N MET A 197 26.64 19.04 -2.35
CA MET A 197 26.14 18.16 -1.30
C MET A 197 25.01 18.78 -0.48
N GLU A 198 25.21 20.03 0.00
CA GLU A 198 24.24 20.75 0.81
C GLU A 198 22.95 21.07 0.01
N ALA A 199 23.12 21.57 -1.22
CA ALA A 199 21.98 21.91 -2.08
C ALA A 199 21.16 20.66 -2.47
N ASP A 200 21.82 19.53 -2.73
CA ASP A 200 21.16 18.29 -3.09
C ASP A 200 20.42 17.68 -1.88
N ALA A 201 21.03 17.69 -0.69
CA ALA A 201 20.38 17.26 0.54
C ALA A 201 19.20 18.16 0.92
N ALA A 202 19.35 19.50 0.84
CA ALA A 202 18.29 20.45 1.10
C ALA A 202 17.10 20.25 0.14
N LYS A 203 17.36 20.01 -1.14
CA LYS A 203 16.33 19.74 -2.15
C LYS A 203 15.52 18.45 -1.81
N LEU A 204 16.19 17.40 -1.34
CA LEU A 204 15.52 16.16 -0.90
C LEU A 204 14.66 16.43 0.34
N LEU A 205 15.19 17.13 1.34
CA LEU A 205 14.47 17.43 2.58
C LEU A 205 13.23 18.31 2.33
N ILE A 206 13.38 19.38 1.52
CA ILE A 206 12.27 20.26 1.13
C ILE A 206 11.19 19.47 0.38
N GLY A 207 11.60 18.62 -0.58
CA GLY A 207 10.67 17.76 -1.34
C GLY A 207 9.89 16.79 -0.46
N LEU A 208 10.48 16.37 0.66
CA LEU A 208 9.84 15.52 1.67
C LEU A 208 9.09 16.32 2.76
N GLY A 209 8.96 17.64 2.58
CA GLY A 209 8.18 18.51 3.46
C GLY A 209 8.91 18.89 4.76
N ILE A 210 10.24 18.88 4.77
CA ILE A 210 11.06 19.37 5.89
C ILE A 210 11.58 20.76 5.54
N PRO A 211 11.12 21.83 6.21
CA PRO A 211 11.50 23.20 5.89
C PRO A 211 12.98 23.47 6.24
N GLU A 212 13.59 24.37 5.48
CA GLU A 212 15.02 24.69 5.55
C GLU A 212 15.48 25.14 6.95
N GLU A 213 14.61 25.84 7.68
CA GLU A 213 14.88 26.32 9.05
C GLU A 213 15.18 25.18 10.06
N LYS A 214 14.78 23.96 9.74
CA LYS A 214 15.01 22.77 10.57
C LYS A 214 16.26 21.98 10.20
N HIS A 215 16.86 22.23 9.05
CA HIS A 215 17.91 21.38 8.51
C HIS A 215 19.15 21.27 9.41
N LEU A 216 19.48 22.34 10.16
CA LEU A 216 20.61 22.37 11.10
C LEU A 216 20.25 21.90 12.52
N GLN A 217 18.97 21.57 12.77
CA GLN A 217 18.54 21.08 14.08
C GLN A 217 18.87 19.58 14.21
N PRO A 218 19.02 19.07 15.45
CA PRO A 218 19.20 17.64 15.68
C PRO A 218 17.92 16.87 15.28
N LEU A 219 18.10 15.61 14.87
CA LEU A 219 16.98 14.75 14.44
C LEU A 219 15.91 14.61 15.54
N SER A 220 16.32 14.65 16.83
CA SER A 220 15.41 14.60 17.99
C SER A 220 14.38 15.72 18.01
N ALA A 221 14.64 16.86 17.36
CA ALA A 221 13.69 17.97 17.25
C ALA A 221 12.47 17.65 16.36
N LEU A 222 12.52 16.57 15.58
CA LEU A 222 11.43 16.14 14.72
C LEU A 222 10.58 15.05 15.38
N THR A 223 9.29 15.02 15.03
CA THR A 223 8.41 13.90 15.40
C THR A 223 8.74 12.64 14.58
N GLY A 224 8.34 11.45 15.04
CA GLY A 224 8.72 10.17 14.44
C GLY A 224 8.47 10.07 12.92
N GLY A 225 7.32 10.55 12.44
CA GLY A 225 7.02 10.55 11.01
C GLY A 225 7.98 11.42 10.17
N PHE A 226 8.41 12.57 10.70
CA PHE A 226 9.40 13.42 10.03
C PHE A 226 10.81 12.83 10.09
N LYS A 227 11.17 12.12 11.17
CA LYS A 227 12.45 11.39 11.26
C LYS A 227 12.57 10.35 10.13
N LEU A 228 11.51 9.59 9.86
CA LEU A 228 11.50 8.62 8.76
C LEU A 228 11.68 9.28 7.40
N ARG A 229 11.18 10.52 7.19
CA ARG A 229 11.41 11.28 5.96
C ARG A 229 12.88 11.67 5.79
N VAL A 230 13.58 12.00 6.88
CA VAL A 230 15.03 12.25 6.85
C VAL A 230 15.79 10.99 6.43
N LEU A 231 15.42 9.82 6.97
CA LEU A 231 16.03 8.55 6.57
C LEU A 231 15.72 8.19 5.11
N LEU A 232 14.55 8.58 4.60
CA LEU A 232 14.24 8.45 3.18
C LEU A 232 15.12 9.38 2.33
N ALA A 233 15.34 10.64 2.76
CA ALA A 233 16.29 11.54 2.10
C ALA A 233 17.70 10.96 2.11
N GLN A 234 18.15 10.37 3.22
CA GLN A 234 19.44 9.66 3.33
C GLN A 234 19.55 8.54 2.30
N ALA A 235 18.52 7.69 2.15
CA ALA A 235 18.53 6.58 1.20
C ALA A 235 18.54 7.05 -0.26
N LEU A 236 17.93 8.20 -0.56
CA LEU A 236 17.87 8.81 -1.90
C LEU A 236 19.12 9.64 -2.22
N PHE A 237 19.90 10.00 -1.20
CA PHE A 237 21.03 10.90 -1.36
C PHE A 237 22.08 10.30 -2.31
N TYR A 238 22.57 11.11 -3.23
CA TYR A 238 23.55 10.73 -4.24
C TYR A 238 23.08 9.69 -5.27
N ASN A 239 21.75 9.52 -5.42
CA ASN A 239 21.14 8.73 -6.48
C ASN A 239 21.78 7.32 -6.63
N PRO A 240 21.60 6.42 -5.64
CA PRO A 240 22.24 5.10 -5.65
C PRO A 240 21.83 4.27 -6.86
N ASP A 241 22.69 3.34 -7.31
CA ASP A 241 22.42 2.48 -8.47
C ASP A 241 21.33 1.43 -8.17
N ILE A 242 21.23 1.03 -6.89
CA ILE A 242 20.20 0.13 -6.37
C ILE A 242 19.52 0.82 -5.19
N LEU A 243 18.21 0.93 -5.24
CA LEU A 243 17.41 1.57 -4.19
C LEU A 243 16.36 0.59 -3.65
N LEU A 244 16.46 0.29 -2.37
CA LEU A 244 15.56 -0.61 -1.65
C LEU A 244 14.74 0.19 -0.64
N LEU A 245 13.41 0.24 -0.81
CA LEU A 245 12.50 1.03 0.00
C LEU A 245 11.42 0.15 0.63
N ASP A 246 11.38 0.10 1.96
CA ASP A 246 10.34 -0.62 2.70
C ASP A 246 9.35 0.40 3.29
N GLU A 247 8.11 0.40 2.75
CA GLU A 247 7.00 1.29 3.10
C GLU A 247 7.36 2.80 3.10
N PRO A 248 7.95 3.35 2.00
CA PRO A 248 8.40 4.73 1.97
C PRO A 248 7.25 5.75 1.97
N THR A 249 6.03 5.33 1.71
CA THR A 249 4.84 6.18 1.65
C THR A 249 4.19 6.42 3.02
N ASN A 250 4.56 5.62 4.02
CA ASN A 250 4.04 5.79 5.37
C ASN A 250 4.45 7.16 5.94
N HIS A 251 3.50 7.85 6.56
CA HIS A 251 3.68 9.19 7.13
C HIS A 251 3.98 10.32 6.12
N LEU A 252 3.89 10.07 4.81
CA LEU A 252 3.96 11.11 3.79
C LEU A 252 2.57 11.67 3.51
N ASP A 253 2.49 12.99 3.30
CA ASP A 253 1.28 13.61 2.74
C ASP A 253 1.22 13.45 1.22
N MET A 254 0.06 13.76 0.62
CA MET A 254 -0.18 13.58 -0.81
C MET A 254 0.85 14.31 -1.69
N ASN A 255 1.28 15.52 -1.28
CA ASN A 255 2.27 16.30 -2.04
C ASN A 255 3.65 15.63 -2.00
N SER A 256 4.06 15.15 -0.82
CA SER A 256 5.33 14.42 -0.65
C SER A 256 5.32 13.08 -1.38
N ILE A 257 4.18 12.37 -1.43
CA ILE A 257 4.02 11.14 -2.23
C ILE A 257 4.18 11.46 -3.73
N ASP A 258 3.54 12.51 -4.24
CA ASP A 258 3.67 12.92 -5.64
C ASP A 258 5.10 13.30 -6.00
N TRP A 259 5.77 14.03 -5.11
CA TRP A 259 7.17 14.37 -5.28
C TRP A 259 8.05 13.10 -5.32
N LEU A 260 7.85 12.17 -4.39
CA LEU A 260 8.58 10.89 -4.36
C LEU A 260 8.33 10.07 -5.63
N CYS A 261 7.08 9.99 -6.10
CA CYS A 261 6.75 9.35 -7.38
C CYS A 261 7.57 9.93 -8.52
N ASN A 262 7.68 11.27 -8.60
CA ASN A 262 8.45 11.93 -9.65
C ASN A 262 9.95 11.66 -9.55
N VAL A 263 10.51 11.63 -8.33
CA VAL A 263 11.93 11.27 -8.10
C VAL A 263 12.19 9.83 -8.57
N LEU A 264 11.36 8.88 -8.14
CA LEU A 264 11.56 7.47 -8.47
C LEU A 264 11.29 7.15 -9.96
N LYS A 265 10.36 7.85 -10.61
CA LYS A 265 10.14 7.73 -12.07
C LYS A 265 11.38 8.13 -12.88
N ASN A 266 12.13 9.12 -12.39
CA ASN A 266 13.34 9.63 -13.03
C ASN A 266 14.62 8.90 -12.57
N HIS A 267 14.52 7.98 -11.62
CA HIS A 267 15.65 7.20 -11.13
C HIS A 267 16.16 6.25 -12.24
N ARG A 268 17.48 6.28 -12.49
CA ARG A 268 18.12 5.50 -13.58
C ARG A 268 18.50 4.09 -13.18
N GLY A 269 18.68 3.85 -11.89
CA GLY A 269 19.05 2.56 -11.33
C GLY A 269 17.87 1.61 -11.16
N THR A 270 18.10 0.54 -10.42
CA THR A 270 17.09 -0.45 -10.03
C THR A 270 16.39 0.01 -8.76
N VAL A 271 15.07 0.01 -8.73
CA VAL A 271 14.28 0.29 -7.52
C VAL A 271 13.50 -0.94 -7.15
N VAL A 272 13.57 -1.37 -5.88
CA VAL A 272 12.67 -2.36 -5.31
C VAL A 272 11.94 -1.71 -4.14
N VAL A 273 10.62 -1.68 -4.20
CA VAL A 273 9.80 -1.01 -3.19
C VAL A 273 8.72 -1.93 -2.66
N ILE A 274 8.54 -1.94 -1.34
CA ILE A 274 7.34 -2.47 -0.69
C ILE A 274 6.44 -1.28 -0.38
N SER A 275 5.19 -1.33 -0.80
CA SER A 275 4.20 -0.32 -0.42
C SER A 275 2.79 -0.90 -0.43
N HIS A 276 1.96 -0.40 0.48
CA HIS A 276 0.53 -0.66 0.54
C HIS A 276 -0.30 0.47 -0.09
N ASN A 277 0.34 1.47 -0.69
CA ASN A 277 -0.33 2.55 -1.40
C ASN A 277 -0.48 2.19 -2.89
N ARG A 278 -1.72 1.89 -3.32
CA ARG A 278 -2.04 1.48 -4.70
C ARG A 278 -1.70 2.57 -5.72
N TYR A 279 -1.99 3.84 -5.41
CA TYR A 279 -1.64 4.97 -6.28
C TYR A 279 -0.14 5.01 -6.55
N PHE A 280 0.67 4.89 -5.49
CA PHE A 280 2.12 4.89 -5.59
C PHE A 280 2.65 3.72 -6.44
N LEU A 281 2.15 2.50 -6.20
CA LEU A 281 2.55 1.32 -6.99
C LEU A 281 2.20 1.48 -8.48
N ASN A 282 1.03 2.04 -8.79
CA ASN A 282 0.60 2.27 -10.17
C ASN A 282 1.43 3.35 -10.87
N GLU A 283 1.82 4.40 -10.15
CA GLU A 283 2.57 5.51 -10.71
C GLU A 283 4.06 5.20 -10.90
N VAL A 284 4.67 4.43 -9.98
CA VAL A 284 6.13 4.21 -9.94
C VAL A 284 6.54 2.90 -10.60
N CYS A 285 5.84 1.79 -10.32
CA CYS A 285 6.32 0.46 -10.69
C CYS A 285 6.15 0.15 -12.17
N THR A 286 7.17 -0.46 -12.75
CA THR A 286 7.16 -1.02 -14.11
C THR A 286 6.97 -2.54 -14.09
N HIS A 287 7.23 -3.15 -12.94
CA HIS A 287 7.10 -4.58 -12.69
C HIS A 287 6.55 -4.82 -11.29
N ILE A 288 5.82 -5.90 -11.12
CA ILE A 288 5.35 -6.37 -9.82
C ILE A 288 6.03 -7.70 -9.50
N ALA A 289 6.65 -7.77 -8.33
CA ALA A 289 7.19 -8.98 -7.73
C ALA A 289 6.19 -9.48 -6.68
N ASP A 290 5.46 -10.53 -7.01
CA ASP A 290 4.41 -11.10 -6.17
C ASP A 290 4.97 -12.22 -5.29
N LEU A 291 5.04 -11.98 -3.97
CA LEU A 291 5.42 -12.99 -2.97
C LEU A 291 4.15 -13.67 -2.45
N ASP A 292 3.80 -14.78 -3.09
CA ASP A 292 2.67 -15.64 -2.70
C ASP A 292 3.06 -17.12 -2.86
N TYR A 293 2.38 -18.02 -2.18
CA TYR A 293 2.66 -19.46 -2.20
C TYR A 293 4.11 -19.84 -1.86
N GLN A 294 4.81 -19.01 -1.05
CA GLN A 294 6.23 -19.15 -0.69
C GLN A 294 7.21 -18.96 -1.88
N GLU A 295 6.73 -18.42 -2.99
CA GLU A 295 7.50 -18.13 -4.20
C GLU A 295 7.42 -16.64 -4.55
N ILE A 296 8.38 -16.14 -5.34
CA ILE A 296 8.28 -14.80 -5.93
C ILE A 296 8.09 -14.95 -7.44
N ARG A 297 7.04 -14.30 -7.96
CA ARG A 297 6.72 -14.25 -9.38
C ARG A 297 6.80 -12.83 -9.88
N LEU A 298 7.48 -12.63 -11.02
CA LEU A 298 7.60 -11.32 -11.66
C LEU A 298 6.52 -11.14 -12.72
N PHE A 299 5.87 -9.99 -12.70
CA PHE A 299 4.91 -9.54 -13.69
C PHE A 299 5.36 -8.20 -14.27
N THR A 300 5.23 -8.04 -15.58
CA THR A 300 5.46 -6.77 -16.26
C THR A 300 4.20 -5.94 -16.22
N GLY A 301 4.34 -4.66 -15.89
CA GLY A 301 3.24 -3.72 -15.73
C GLY A 301 3.14 -3.20 -14.30
N ASN A 302 2.15 -2.34 -14.05
CA ASN A 302 1.85 -1.77 -12.76
C ASN A 302 0.94 -2.69 -11.90
N TYR A 303 0.51 -2.21 -10.75
CA TYR A 303 -0.34 -3.01 -9.85
C TYR A 303 -1.71 -3.37 -10.46
N ASP A 304 -2.34 -2.44 -11.18
CA ASP A 304 -3.65 -2.68 -11.82
C ASP A 304 -3.55 -3.68 -12.97
N ASP A 305 -2.45 -3.62 -13.75
CA ASP A 305 -2.15 -4.61 -14.80
C ASP A 305 -1.98 -6.00 -14.19
N PHE A 306 -1.23 -6.10 -13.08
CA PHE A 306 -1.06 -7.35 -12.33
C PHE A 306 -2.39 -7.91 -11.83
N MET A 307 -3.24 -7.09 -11.19
CA MET A 307 -4.54 -7.53 -10.67
C MET A 307 -5.44 -8.05 -11.79
N THR A 308 -5.43 -7.37 -12.93
CA THR A 308 -6.20 -7.77 -14.12
C THR A 308 -5.69 -9.10 -14.68
N ALA A 309 -4.37 -9.25 -14.84
CA ALA A 309 -3.75 -10.47 -15.34
C ALA A 309 -4.01 -11.66 -14.42
N ASN A 310 -3.86 -11.47 -13.11
CA ASN A 310 -4.11 -12.49 -12.10
C ASN A 310 -5.58 -12.94 -12.09
N ALA A 311 -6.53 -12.01 -12.17
CA ALA A 311 -7.96 -12.32 -12.24
C ALA A 311 -8.30 -13.16 -13.49
N ILE A 312 -7.75 -12.81 -14.64
CA ILE A 312 -7.93 -13.57 -15.89
C ILE A 312 -7.31 -14.97 -15.79
N ALA A 313 -6.11 -15.09 -15.21
CA ALA A 313 -5.44 -16.38 -15.02
C ALA A 313 -6.27 -17.32 -14.14
N LEU A 314 -6.76 -16.83 -13.00
CA LEU A 314 -7.61 -17.60 -12.08
C LEU A 314 -8.93 -18.04 -12.74
N GLU A 315 -9.56 -17.15 -13.51
CA GLU A 315 -10.80 -17.47 -14.23
C GLU A 315 -10.55 -18.56 -15.29
N ASN A 316 -9.44 -18.50 -16.01
CA ASN A 316 -9.08 -19.52 -16.99
C ASN A 316 -8.86 -20.89 -16.32
N ILE A 317 -8.13 -20.94 -15.20
CA ILE A 317 -7.92 -22.18 -14.43
C ILE A 317 -9.27 -22.75 -13.96
N ARG A 318 -10.16 -21.91 -13.42
CA ARG A 318 -11.51 -22.32 -12.99
C ARG A 318 -12.32 -22.91 -14.16
N ARG A 319 -12.31 -22.25 -15.33
CA ARG A 319 -13.00 -22.73 -16.53
C ARG A 319 -12.44 -24.05 -17.04
N GLU A 320 -11.12 -24.22 -17.01
CA GLU A 320 -10.48 -25.49 -17.40
C GLU A 320 -10.82 -26.61 -16.41
N ASN A 321 -10.75 -26.34 -15.11
CA ASN A 321 -11.14 -27.31 -14.09
C ASN A 321 -12.62 -27.73 -14.24
N GLN A 322 -13.53 -26.77 -14.47
CA GLN A 322 -14.94 -27.06 -14.69
C GLN A 322 -15.17 -27.97 -15.91
N LYS A 323 -14.44 -27.75 -17.03
CA LYS A 323 -14.48 -28.63 -18.20
C LYS A 323 -13.96 -30.04 -17.86
N LYS A 324 -12.84 -30.13 -17.14
CA LYS A 324 -12.28 -31.42 -16.68
C LYS A 324 -13.22 -32.14 -15.73
N GLU A 325 -13.84 -31.44 -14.77
CA GLU A 325 -14.84 -32.01 -13.84
C GLU A 325 -16.06 -32.56 -14.60
N SER A 326 -16.60 -31.82 -15.57
CA SER A 326 -17.68 -32.29 -16.42
C SER A 326 -17.28 -33.57 -17.19
N ARG A 327 -16.03 -33.58 -17.70
CA ARG A 327 -15.50 -34.75 -18.40
C ARG A 327 -15.31 -35.96 -17.46
N ILE A 328 -14.81 -35.72 -16.26
CA ILE A 328 -14.71 -36.77 -15.20
C ILE A 328 -16.08 -37.36 -14.88
N ALA A 329 -17.11 -36.52 -14.74
CA ALA A 329 -18.46 -36.94 -14.47
C ALA A 329 -19.02 -37.84 -15.60
N GLU A 330 -18.87 -37.43 -16.87
CA GLU A 330 -19.27 -38.24 -18.03
C GLU A 330 -18.55 -39.59 -18.10
N LEU A 331 -17.23 -39.58 -17.87
CA LEU A 331 -16.45 -40.84 -17.88
C LEU A 331 -16.86 -41.78 -16.74
N LYS A 332 -17.06 -41.24 -15.54
CA LYS A 332 -17.53 -42.03 -14.38
C LYS A 332 -18.94 -42.62 -14.63
N GLU A 333 -19.87 -41.85 -15.20
CA GLU A 333 -21.21 -42.33 -15.53
C GLU A 333 -21.13 -43.45 -16.58
N PHE A 334 -20.31 -43.29 -17.62
CA PHE A 334 -20.12 -44.33 -18.64
C PHE A 334 -19.53 -45.62 -18.04
N ILE A 335 -18.49 -45.51 -17.21
CA ILE A 335 -17.83 -46.64 -16.57
C ILE A 335 -18.83 -47.38 -15.65
N ASN A 336 -19.59 -46.63 -14.84
CA ASN A 336 -20.59 -47.22 -13.94
C ASN A 336 -21.71 -47.93 -14.70
N ARG A 337 -22.19 -47.37 -15.84
CA ARG A 337 -23.28 -47.96 -16.64
C ARG A 337 -22.83 -49.19 -17.42
N PHE A 338 -21.58 -49.24 -17.88
CA PHE A 338 -21.10 -50.27 -18.81
C PHE A 338 -19.97 -51.16 -18.29
N GLY A 339 -19.41 -50.88 -17.11
CA GLY A 339 -18.27 -51.60 -16.53
C GLY A 339 -18.53 -53.11 -16.33
N ALA A 340 -19.76 -53.49 -16.00
CA ALA A 340 -20.17 -54.91 -15.80
C ALA A 340 -20.56 -55.63 -17.12
N ASN A 341 -20.61 -54.93 -18.25
CA ASN A 341 -21.05 -55.53 -19.51
C ASN A 341 -19.85 -56.08 -20.30
N ALA A 342 -19.78 -57.41 -20.47
CA ALA A 342 -18.66 -58.10 -21.15
C ALA A 342 -18.36 -57.59 -22.58
N SER A 343 -19.39 -57.20 -23.36
CA SER A 343 -19.19 -56.66 -24.71
C SER A 343 -18.62 -55.24 -24.74
N LYS A 344 -18.77 -54.46 -23.65
CA LYS A 344 -18.29 -53.08 -23.52
C LYS A 344 -17.10 -52.90 -22.51
N ALA A 345 -16.69 -54.00 -21.88
CA ALA A 345 -15.61 -53.99 -20.87
C ALA A 345 -14.31 -53.35 -21.41
N ARG A 346 -13.94 -53.62 -22.69
CA ARG A 346 -12.75 -53.01 -23.30
C ARG A 346 -12.87 -51.49 -23.47
N GLN A 347 -14.10 -51.01 -23.76
CA GLN A 347 -14.35 -49.56 -23.83
C GLN A 347 -14.34 -48.92 -22.46
N ALA A 348 -14.91 -49.56 -21.43
CA ALA A 348 -14.89 -49.10 -20.05
C ALA A 348 -13.45 -48.99 -19.50
N THR A 349 -12.60 -50.00 -19.78
CA THR A 349 -11.16 -49.95 -19.42
C THR A 349 -10.41 -48.81 -20.14
N SER A 350 -10.72 -48.54 -21.44
CA SER A 350 -10.15 -47.42 -22.14
C SER A 350 -10.56 -46.08 -21.54
N ARG A 351 -11.84 -45.94 -21.13
CA ARG A 351 -12.35 -44.72 -20.46
C ARG A 351 -11.79 -44.56 -19.04
N GLN A 352 -11.55 -45.69 -18.33
CA GLN A 352 -10.87 -45.64 -17.04
C GLN A 352 -9.44 -45.07 -17.18
N LYS A 353 -8.67 -45.54 -18.18
CA LYS A 353 -7.33 -44.99 -18.48
C LYS A 353 -7.35 -43.53 -18.90
N GLU A 354 -8.43 -43.06 -19.52
CA GLU A 354 -8.63 -41.64 -19.85
C GLU A 354 -8.91 -40.84 -18.56
N LEU A 355 -9.76 -41.38 -17.67
CA LEU A 355 -10.08 -40.78 -16.37
C LEU A 355 -8.83 -40.64 -15.49
N ASP A 356 -8.00 -41.68 -15.44
CA ASP A 356 -6.76 -41.70 -14.62
C ASP A 356 -5.70 -40.70 -15.10
N LYS A 357 -5.83 -40.17 -16.33
CA LYS A 357 -4.93 -39.15 -16.90
C LYS A 357 -5.41 -37.73 -16.72
N ILE A 358 -6.65 -37.54 -16.27
CA ILE A 358 -7.20 -36.20 -16.07
C ILE A 358 -6.78 -35.69 -14.70
N GLU A 359 -5.83 -34.78 -14.69
CA GLU A 359 -5.42 -34.07 -13.50
C GLU A 359 -6.12 -32.70 -13.46
N LEU A 360 -6.79 -32.40 -12.34
CA LEU A 360 -7.29 -31.07 -12.05
C LEU A 360 -6.11 -30.20 -11.63
N GLN A 361 -6.07 -28.98 -12.14
CA GLN A 361 -5.11 -28.01 -11.66
C GLN A 361 -5.50 -27.60 -10.24
N GLU A 362 -4.63 -27.85 -9.28
CA GLU A 362 -4.84 -27.42 -7.91
C GLU A 362 -4.75 -25.89 -7.85
N ILE A 363 -5.87 -25.27 -7.48
CA ILE A 363 -5.87 -23.84 -7.14
C ILE A 363 -5.44 -23.77 -5.69
N LYS A 364 -4.14 -23.55 -5.46
CA LYS A 364 -3.65 -23.29 -4.10
C LYS A 364 -4.38 -22.06 -3.54
N PRO A 365 -4.88 -22.09 -2.31
CA PRO A 365 -5.45 -20.91 -1.68
C PRO A 365 -4.36 -19.85 -1.55
N SER A 366 -4.60 -18.66 -2.08
CA SER A 366 -3.67 -17.54 -1.92
C SER A 366 -3.53 -17.19 -0.43
N SER A 367 -2.34 -16.76 -0.03
CA SER A 367 -2.10 -16.22 1.31
C SER A 367 -2.80 -14.86 1.52
N ARG A 368 -3.28 -14.24 0.44
CA ARG A 368 -4.03 -12.99 0.46
C ARG A 368 -5.49 -13.25 0.82
N VAL A 369 -5.81 -13.04 2.06
CA VAL A 369 -7.17 -13.18 2.58
C VAL A 369 -7.66 -11.81 3.03
N SER A 370 -8.79 -11.36 2.47
CA SER A 370 -9.41 -10.10 2.88
C SER A 370 -10.23 -10.30 4.15
N PRO A 371 -10.14 -9.41 5.15
CA PRO A 371 -11.03 -9.44 6.30
C PRO A 371 -12.48 -9.16 5.87
N TYR A 372 -13.43 -9.71 6.58
CA TYR A 372 -14.84 -9.44 6.36
C TYR A 372 -15.27 -8.23 7.19
N ILE A 373 -15.27 -7.06 6.60
CA ILE A 373 -15.67 -5.80 7.24
C ILE A 373 -17.09 -5.44 6.81
N ARG A 374 -17.97 -5.16 7.79
CA ARG A 374 -19.30 -4.65 7.52
C ARG A 374 -19.81 -3.84 8.70
N PHE A 375 -20.11 -2.57 8.47
CA PHE A 375 -20.67 -1.68 9.46
C PHE A 375 -22.20 -1.66 9.33
N ASN A 376 -22.89 -2.03 10.41
CA ASN A 376 -24.35 -2.06 10.46
C ASN A 376 -24.80 -1.13 11.61
N PRO A 377 -25.27 0.10 11.33
CA PRO A 377 -25.69 1.02 12.38
C PRO A 377 -26.93 0.49 13.11
N ARG A 378 -26.96 0.63 14.45
CA ARG A 378 -28.13 0.22 15.25
C ARG A 378 -29.29 1.16 15.05
N ASN A 379 -29.01 2.46 15.11
CA ASN A 379 -30.02 3.49 15.14
C ASN A 379 -29.99 4.34 13.87
N ARG A 380 -31.13 4.95 13.54
CA ARG A 380 -31.25 5.89 12.44
C ARG A 380 -30.50 7.17 12.76
N LEU A 381 -29.84 7.76 11.77
CA LEU A 381 -29.18 9.04 11.85
C LEU A 381 -30.14 10.14 11.40
N GLY A 382 -30.20 11.24 12.15
CA GLY A 382 -30.93 12.45 11.77
C GLY A 382 -30.29 13.21 10.61
N GLU A 383 -30.96 14.19 10.03
CA GLU A 383 -30.46 14.95 8.88
C GLU A 383 -29.22 15.78 9.20
N LYS A 384 -29.18 16.45 10.37
CA LYS A 384 -28.05 17.22 10.86
C LYS A 384 -27.18 16.34 11.75
N VAL A 385 -25.94 16.13 11.36
CA VAL A 385 -25.00 15.28 12.10
C VAL A 385 -24.04 16.12 12.91
N PHE A 386 -23.35 17.08 12.27
CA PHE A 386 -22.44 18.01 12.93
C PHE A 386 -22.72 19.43 12.48
N GLU A 387 -22.65 20.37 13.40
CA GLU A 387 -22.73 21.80 13.15
C GLU A 387 -21.56 22.49 13.84
N ALA A 388 -20.62 22.99 13.05
CA ALA A 388 -19.48 23.78 13.51
C ALA A 388 -19.76 25.25 13.21
N ASN A 389 -19.61 26.13 14.20
CA ASN A 389 -19.87 27.57 14.10
C ASN A 389 -18.64 28.35 14.58
N GLY A 390 -17.91 28.98 13.64
CA GLY A 390 -16.78 29.85 13.95
C GLY A 390 -15.62 29.16 14.67
N VAL A 391 -15.41 27.87 14.44
CA VAL A 391 -14.44 27.05 15.15
C VAL A 391 -13.02 27.46 14.79
N SER A 392 -12.21 27.76 15.81
CA SER A 392 -10.80 28.09 15.67
C SER A 392 -9.95 27.26 16.63
N LYS A 393 -8.74 26.91 16.23
CA LYS A 393 -7.77 26.22 17.09
C LYS A 393 -6.36 26.76 16.90
N ARG A 394 -5.72 27.03 18.04
CA ARG A 394 -4.36 27.56 18.15
C ARG A 394 -3.59 26.75 19.19
N TYR A 395 -2.34 26.50 18.95
CA TYR A 395 -1.32 26.06 19.88
C TYR A 395 -0.22 27.13 19.90
N ASP A 396 1.02 26.80 19.69
CA ASP A 396 2.11 27.77 19.51
C ASP A 396 1.93 28.62 18.24
N HIS A 397 1.20 28.07 17.27
CA HIS A 397 0.78 28.74 16.04
C HIS A 397 -0.70 28.45 15.74
N THR A 398 -1.31 29.25 14.90
CA THR A 398 -2.71 29.08 14.48
C THR A 398 -2.79 27.94 13.49
N LEU A 399 -3.60 26.91 13.79
CA LEU A 399 -3.88 25.80 12.86
C LEU A 399 -4.93 26.20 11.85
N PHE A 400 -6.05 26.78 12.31
CA PHE A 400 -7.10 27.33 11.45
C PHE A 400 -8.03 28.25 12.25
N GLU A 401 -8.73 29.13 11.56
CA GLU A 401 -9.61 30.13 12.15
C GLU A 401 -10.98 30.13 11.45
N ASN A 402 -12.03 30.43 12.27
CA ASN A 402 -13.37 30.73 11.84
C ASN A 402 -13.99 29.69 10.88
N PHE A 403 -13.76 28.41 11.16
CA PHE A 403 -14.37 27.34 10.39
C PHE A 403 -15.84 27.17 10.74
N SER A 404 -16.73 27.24 9.74
CA SER A 404 -18.17 27.01 9.89
C SER A 404 -18.66 26.06 8.81
N ALA A 405 -19.29 24.96 9.23
CA ALA A 405 -19.87 23.98 8.32
C ALA A 405 -21.00 23.21 8.99
N VAL A 406 -21.96 22.77 8.20
CA VAL A 406 -22.98 21.80 8.60
C VAL A 406 -22.72 20.52 7.81
N ILE A 407 -22.55 19.40 8.51
CA ILE A 407 -22.38 18.08 7.90
C ILE A 407 -23.67 17.31 8.10
N GLY A 408 -24.23 16.84 6.98
CA GLY A 408 -25.50 16.12 6.94
C GLY A 408 -25.35 14.61 7.00
N SER A 409 -26.49 13.92 7.00
CA SER A 409 -26.54 12.47 6.86
C SER A 409 -26.09 12.05 5.45
N ASN A 410 -25.52 10.84 5.34
CA ASN A 410 -25.05 10.22 4.10
C ASN A 410 -23.84 10.92 3.43
N GLU A 411 -23.21 11.90 4.07
CA GLU A 411 -22.00 12.53 3.55
C GLU A 411 -20.75 11.71 3.89
N LYS A 412 -19.84 11.59 2.92
CA LYS A 412 -18.50 11.00 3.09
C LYS A 412 -17.49 12.14 3.01
N VAL A 413 -17.09 12.66 4.17
CA VAL A 413 -16.29 13.88 4.29
C VAL A 413 -14.83 13.50 4.48
N ALA A 414 -13.98 13.82 3.50
CA ALA A 414 -12.54 13.70 3.61
C ALA A 414 -11.92 15.01 4.11
N ILE A 415 -11.12 14.93 5.17
CA ILE A 415 -10.29 16.04 5.66
C ILE A 415 -8.87 15.85 5.12
N ILE A 416 -8.41 16.79 4.29
CA ILE A 416 -7.13 16.72 3.60
C ILE A 416 -6.25 17.94 3.91
N GLY A 417 -4.95 17.85 3.62
CA GLY A 417 -3.96 18.91 3.82
C GLY A 417 -2.58 18.32 4.11
N THR A 418 -1.57 19.18 4.18
CA THR A 418 -0.20 18.76 4.50
C THR A 418 -0.07 18.22 5.92
N ASN A 419 1.04 17.56 6.24
CA ASN A 419 1.25 17.04 7.59
C ASN A 419 1.50 18.19 8.58
N GLY A 420 0.93 18.03 9.80
CA GLY A 420 1.01 19.05 10.85
C GLY A 420 0.03 20.20 10.72
N VAL A 421 -0.77 20.30 9.65
CA VAL A 421 -1.71 21.42 9.41
C VAL A 421 -2.95 21.39 10.31
N GLY A 422 -3.18 20.28 11.06
CA GLY A 422 -4.29 20.19 12.01
C GLY A 422 -5.47 19.30 11.57
N LYS A 423 -5.28 18.36 10.64
CA LYS A 423 -6.34 17.42 10.18
C LYS A 423 -6.92 16.59 11.32
N THR A 424 -6.07 15.87 12.06
CA THR A 424 -6.45 15.11 13.26
C THR A 424 -7.10 16.00 14.32
N THR A 425 -6.59 17.23 14.48
CA THR A 425 -7.17 18.22 15.41
C THR A 425 -8.58 18.61 14.99
N MET A 426 -8.80 18.89 13.70
CA MET A 426 -10.12 19.20 13.15
C MET A 426 -11.09 18.04 13.37
N LEU A 427 -10.65 16.81 13.07
CA LEU A 427 -11.47 15.62 13.29
C LEU A 427 -11.84 15.49 14.78
N LYS A 428 -10.86 15.57 15.70
CA LYS A 428 -11.09 15.48 17.16
C LYS A 428 -12.00 16.60 17.69
N LEU A 429 -11.93 17.81 17.12
CA LEU A 429 -12.85 18.92 17.45
C LEU A 429 -14.29 18.59 17.01
N LEU A 430 -14.46 18.10 15.77
CA LEU A 430 -15.78 17.68 15.28
C LEU A 430 -16.36 16.55 16.11
N LEU A 431 -15.54 15.65 16.64
CA LEU A 431 -15.96 14.56 17.54
C LEU A 431 -16.16 14.99 18.99
N LYS A 432 -15.90 16.25 19.35
CA LYS A 432 -15.87 16.76 20.75
C LYS A 432 -14.90 16.02 21.66
N LEU A 433 -13.86 15.42 21.10
CA LEU A 433 -12.73 14.85 21.85
C LEU A 433 -11.72 15.93 22.25
N LEU A 434 -11.84 17.12 21.68
CA LEU A 434 -11.01 18.28 21.93
C LEU A 434 -11.88 19.54 21.95
N GLU A 435 -11.59 20.48 22.84
CA GLU A 435 -12.28 21.76 22.90
C GLU A 435 -11.67 22.77 21.91
N PRO A 436 -12.51 23.55 21.17
CA PRO A 436 -12.02 24.65 20.34
C PRO A 436 -11.54 25.83 21.21
N CYS A 437 -10.65 26.68 20.63
CA CYS A 437 -10.28 27.95 21.26
C CYS A 437 -11.40 28.98 21.15
N ASP A 438 -12.05 29.03 19.97
CA ASP A 438 -13.19 29.89 19.69
C ASP A 438 -14.23 29.10 18.89
N GLY A 439 -15.49 29.49 18.99
CA GLY A 439 -16.60 28.83 18.32
C GLY A 439 -17.20 27.64 19.07
N THR A 440 -18.10 26.94 18.41
CA THR A 440 -18.81 25.78 18.99
C THR A 440 -19.00 24.67 17.97
N VAL A 441 -19.02 23.43 18.46
CA VAL A 441 -19.40 22.25 17.69
C VAL A 441 -20.61 21.60 18.36
N ASN A 442 -21.67 21.36 17.58
CA ASN A 442 -22.87 20.69 18.05
C ASN A 442 -23.05 19.36 17.30
N HIS A 443 -23.45 18.32 18.02
CA HIS A 443 -23.87 17.04 17.45
C HIS A 443 -25.39 16.97 17.38
N GLY A 444 -25.91 16.29 16.37
CA GLY A 444 -27.31 15.91 16.32
C GLY A 444 -27.65 14.93 17.47
N GLU A 445 -28.90 15.00 17.96
CA GLU A 445 -29.35 14.20 19.12
C GLU A 445 -29.22 12.67 18.91
N THR A 446 -29.24 12.22 17.67
CA THR A 446 -29.20 10.78 17.31
C THR A 446 -27.81 10.28 16.92
N VAL A 447 -26.76 11.09 17.10
CA VAL A 447 -25.40 10.74 16.69
C VAL A 447 -24.77 9.73 17.66
N GLU A 448 -24.41 8.57 17.14
CA GLU A 448 -23.64 7.53 17.82
C GLU A 448 -22.32 7.33 17.06
N LEU A 449 -21.22 7.70 17.72
CA LEU A 449 -19.89 7.73 17.12
C LEU A 449 -19.17 6.40 17.28
N SER A 450 -18.52 5.92 16.21
CA SER A 450 -17.45 4.95 16.28
C SER A 450 -16.19 5.56 15.69
N TYR A 451 -15.09 5.53 16.47
CA TYR A 451 -13.86 6.24 16.15
C TYR A 451 -12.67 5.29 16.00
N PHE A 452 -11.93 5.48 14.91
CA PHE A 452 -10.64 4.86 14.62
C PHE A 452 -9.55 5.92 14.78
N PRO A 453 -8.71 5.88 15.83
CA PRO A 453 -7.66 6.88 16.07
C PRO A 453 -6.44 6.62 15.20
N GLN A 454 -5.62 7.66 15.01
CA GLN A 454 -4.33 7.57 14.32
C GLN A 454 -3.34 6.68 15.09
N ASP A 455 -3.26 6.85 16.41
CA ASP A 455 -2.46 5.99 17.28
C ASP A 455 -3.36 4.98 18.00
N ALA A 456 -3.11 3.70 17.74
CA ALA A 456 -3.82 2.61 18.38
C ALA A 456 -3.69 2.64 19.92
N GLY A 457 -2.59 3.21 20.45
CA GLY A 457 -2.36 3.38 21.88
C GLY A 457 -3.36 4.31 22.58
N GLU A 458 -4.10 5.17 21.85
CA GLU A 458 -5.13 6.03 22.43
C GLU A 458 -6.31 5.23 23.03
N ILE A 459 -6.58 4.04 22.49
CA ILE A 459 -7.74 3.24 22.89
C ILE A 459 -7.41 1.81 23.31
N LEU A 460 -6.27 1.27 22.87
CA LEU A 460 -5.85 -0.09 23.21
C LEU A 460 -5.11 -0.12 24.53
N ASN A 461 -5.56 -0.99 25.44
CA ASN A 461 -4.77 -1.29 26.63
C ASN A 461 -3.79 -2.43 26.32
N LEU A 462 -2.49 -2.15 26.41
CA LEU A 462 -1.43 -3.07 26.00
C LEU A 462 -1.33 -4.33 26.87
N GLU A 463 -1.84 -4.30 28.10
CA GLU A 463 -1.82 -5.43 29.03
C GLU A 463 -2.94 -6.44 28.79
N ASP A 464 -4.01 -6.04 28.12
CA ASP A 464 -5.17 -6.91 27.85
C ASP A 464 -4.83 -7.97 26.80
N HIS A 465 -5.56 -9.08 26.82
CA HIS A 465 -5.64 -10.00 25.70
C HIS A 465 -6.64 -9.47 24.66
N ALA A 466 -6.36 -9.72 23.38
CA ALA A 466 -7.15 -9.15 22.28
C ALA A 466 -8.65 -9.47 22.37
N ILE A 467 -9.01 -10.71 22.74
CA ILE A 467 -10.42 -11.13 22.90
C ILE A 467 -11.07 -10.44 24.10
N ASP A 468 -10.36 -10.33 25.24
CA ASP A 468 -10.90 -9.74 26.47
C ASP A 468 -11.13 -8.23 26.30
N TRP A 469 -10.20 -7.56 25.57
CA TRP A 469 -10.37 -6.17 25.22
C TRP A 469 -11.58 -5.95 24.33
N LEU A 470 -11.77 -6.80 23.30
CA LEU A 470 -12.88 -6.70 22.37
C LEU A 470 -14.23 -7.00 23.04
N ALA A 471 -14.26 -7.91 24.02
CA ALA A 471 -15.47 -8.28 24.76
C ALA A 471 -16.12 -7.11 25.51
N ARG A 472 -15.36 -6.07 25.88
CA ARG A 472 -15.88 -4.87 26.57
C ARG A 472 -16.84 -4.05 25.70
N PHE A 473 -16.78 -4.20 24.39
CA PHE A 473 -17.61 -3.47 23.42
C PHE A 473 -18.78 -4.31 22.91
N ALA A 474 -18.96 -5.51 23.47
CA ALA A 474 -20.11 -6.35 23.16
C ALA A 474 -21.43 -5.67 23.59
N PRO A 475 -22.56 -5.96 22.93
CA PRO A 475 -23.88 -5.50 23.35
C PRO A 475 -24.19 -5.87 24.80
N GLU A 476 -25.13 -5.14 25.43
CA GLU A 476 -25.51 -5.37 26.85
C GLU A 476 -25.98 -6.81 27.13
N GLU A 477 -26.55 -7.49 26.12
CA GLU A 477 -26.95 -8.90 26.20
C GLU A 477 -25.75 -9.86 26.29
N GLY A 478 -24.54 -9.34 26.07
CA GLY A 478 -23.29 -10.09 26.02
C GLY A 478 -23.14 -10.92 24.73
N LEU A 479 -21.92 -11.33 24.43
CA LEU A 479 -21.59 -12.28 23.38
C LEU A 479 -20.88 -13.48 24.05
N SER A 480 -21.20 -14.68 23.61
CA SER A 480 -20.45 -15.86 24.03
C SER A 480 -19.01 -15.79 23.49
N GLU A 481 -18.08 -16.47 24.16
CA GLU A 481 -16.68 -16.55 23.71
C GLU A 481 -16.58 -17.09 22.26
N GLN A 482 -17.46 -18.02 21.89
CA GLN A 482 -17.49 -18.58 20.54
C GLN A 482 -17.92 -17.55 19.49
N GLU A 483 -18.86 -16.66 19.81
CA GLU A 483 -19.28 -15.57 18.92
C GLU A 483 -18.17 -14.54 18.77
N LEU A 484 -17.48 -14.17 19.86
CA LEU A 484 -16.33 -13.29 19.83
C LEU A 484 -15.19 -13.86 18.99
N ARG A 485 -14.85 -15.15 19.16
CA ARG A 485 -13.87 -15.86 18.33
C ARG A 485 -14.28 -15.87 16.86
N SER A 486 -15.56 -16.12 16.55
CA SER A 486 -16.09 -16.07 15.18
C SER A 486 -15.96 -14.65 14.60
N PHE A 487 -16.18 -13.64 15.42
CA PHE A 487 -16.05 -12.24 15.03
C PHE A 487 -14.60 -11.87 14.74
N MET A 488 -13.68 -12.25 15.63
CA MET A 488 -12.24 -12.07 15.43
C MET A 488 -11.73 -12.84 14.21
N GLY A 489 -12.28 -14.03 13.94
CA GLY A 489 -11.97 -14.81 12.74
C GLY A 489 -12.31 -14.07 11.44
N LYS A 490 -13.39 -13.25 11.41
CA LYS A 490 -13.69 -12.36 10.28
C LYS A 490 -12.61 -11.32 10.06
N MET A 491 -11.90 -10.93 11.13
CA MET A 491 -10.76 -10.00 11.12
C MET A 491 -9.41 -10.71 10.99
N LEU A 492 -9.42 -11.99 10.55
CA LEU A 492 -8.24 -12.80 10.29
C LEU A 492 -7.41 -13.16 11.53
N PHE A 493 -7.99 -13.12 12.72
CA PHE A 493 -7.37 -13.70 13.90
C PHE A 493 -7.71 -15.20 13.95
N SER A 494 -6.71 -16.06 13.97
CA SER A 494 -6.87 -17.52 13.90
C SER A 494 -6.31 -18.22 15.15
N GLY A 495 -6.94 -19.35 15.52
CA GLY A 495 -6.45 -20.22 16.59
C GLY A 495 -6.15 -19.48 17.89
N ASP A 496 -4.91 -19.60 18.36
CA ASP A 496 -4.44 -18.98 19.63
C ASP A 496 -4.16 -17.47 19.51
N GLU A 497 -4.21 -16.90 18.31
CA GLU A 497 -3.95 -15.46 18.12
C GLU A 497 -4.95 -14.57 18.84
N VAL A 498 -6.18 -15.04 19.03
CA VAL A 498 -7.22 -14.32 19.77
C VAL A 498 -6.84 -14.04 21.24
N HIS A 499 -5.95 -14.86 21.81
CA HIS A 499 -5.45 -14.72 23.19
C HIS A 499 -4.09 -14.02 23.27
N LYS A 500 -3.51 -13.55 22.17
CA LYS A 500 -2.28 -12.75 22.22
C LYS A 500 -2.50 -11.48 23.05
N PRO A 501 -1.55 -11.10 23.92
CA PRO A 501 -1.56 -9.79 24.54
C PRO A 501 -1.52 -8.68 23.46
N VAL A 502 -2.27 -7.60 23.64
CA VAL A 502 -2.36 -6.50 22.68
C VAL A 502 -0.97 -5.90 22.38
N GLN A 503 -0.06 -5.89 23.35
CA GLN A 503 1.30 -5.35 23.17
C GLN A 503 2.12 -6.08 22.09
N VAL A 504 1.91 -7.39 21.88
CA VAL A 504 2.66 -8.19 20.90
C VAL A 504 2.01 -8.22 19.52
N LEU A 505 0.83 -7.63 19.36
CA LEU A 505 0.17 -7.51 18.08
C LEU A 505 0.94 -6.55 17.15
N SER A 506 1.06 -6.93 15.88
CA SER A 506 1.56 -6.05 14.82
C SER A 506 0.64 -4.85 14.62
N GLY A 507 1.14 -3.77 13.97
CA GLY A 507 0.32 -2.59 13.65
C GLY A 507 -0.95 -2.95 12.86
N GLY A 508 -0.86 -3.86 11.89
CA GLY A 508 -2.01 -4.32 11.12
C GLY A 508 -3.01 -5.14 11.93
N GLU A 509 -2.55 -6.00 12.86
CA GLU A 509 -3.43 -6.73 13.79
C GLU A 509 -4.15 -5.77 14.74
N LYS A 510 -3.45 -4.76 15.29
CA LYS A 510 -4.07 -3.70 16.11
C LYS A 510 -5.13 -2.93 15.34
N ALA A 511 -4.84 -2.53 14.10
CA ALA A 511 -5.81 -1.83 13.24
C ALA A 511 -7.06 -2.69 12.98
N ARG A 512 -6.89 -3.99 12.65
CA ARG A 512 -8.03 -4.91 12.47
C ARG A 512 -8.82 -5.13 13.76
N LEU A 513 -8.17 -5.14 14.92
CA LEU A 513 -8.85 -5.24 16.22
C LEU A 513 -9.71 -4.00 16.49
N ILE A 514 -9.22 -2.79 16.17
CA ILE A 514 -9.98 -1.54 16.29
C ILE A 514 -11.18 -1.54 15.31
N ILE A 515 -11.00 -2.01 14.08
CA ILE A 515 -12.12 -2.16 13.13
C ILE A 515 -13.17 -3.14 13.67
N ALA A 516 -12.75 -4.25 14.29
CA ALA A 516 -13.65 -5.18 14.95
C ALA A 516 -14.48 -4.50 16.05
N LYS A 517 -13.84 -3.67 16.89
CA LYS A 517 -14.53 -2.85 17.90
C LYS A 517 -15.58 -1.95 17.25
N MET A 518 -15.23 -1.19 16.21
CA MET A 518 -16.16 -0.30 15.52
C MET A 518 -17.37 -1.06 14.94
N MET A 519 -17.16 -2.28 14.45
CA MET A 519 -18.26 -3.13 13.97
C MET A 519 -19.18 -3.60 15.10
N LEU A 520 -18.64 -3.84 16.32
CA LEU A 520 -19.44 -4.23 17.50
C LEU A 520 -20.20 -3.05 18.09
N GLU A 521 -19.58 -1.87 18.16
CA GLU A 521 -20.23 -0.64 18.61
C GLU A 521 -21.45 -0.28 17.75
N ALA A 522 -21.38 -0.62 16.45
CA ALA A 522 -22.45 -0.40 15.50
C ALA A 522 -22.95 1.07 15.45
N GLY A 523 -22.03 2.03 15.59
CA GLY A 523 -22.31 3.46 15.53
C GLY A 523 -22.91 3.87 14.19
N ASN A 524 -23.69 4.93 14.21
CA ASN A 524 -24.33 5.46 13.00
C ASN A 524 -23.51 6.59 12.33
N VAL A 525 -22.41 7.01 12.93
CA VAL A 525 -21.41 7.90 12.33
C VAL A 525 -20.02 7.27 12.56
N LEU A 526 -19.27 7.12 11.49
CA LEU A 526 -17.91 6.59 11.53
C LEU A 526 -16.91 7.72 11.37
N ALA A 527 -15.90 7.75 12.22
CA ALA A 527 -14.79 8.68 12.14
C ALA A 527 -13.48 7.89 12.08
N LEU A 528 -12.63 8.16 11.08
CA LEU A 528 -11.39 7.43 10.86
C LEU A 528 -10.23 8.41 10.66
N ASP A 529 -9.16 8.23 11.43
CA ASP A 529 -7.94 9.02 11.32
C ASP A 529 -6.80 8.15 10.79
N GLU A 530 -6.40 8.37 9.53
CA GLU A 530 -5.37 7.63 8.79
C GLU A 530 -5.54 6.09 8.85
N PRO A 531 -6.74 5.54 8.56
CA PRO A 531 -7.01 4.11 8.76
C PRO A 531 -6.23 3.21 7.81
N THR A 532 -5.68 3.76 6.73
CA THR A 532 -4.91 3.03 5.72
C THR A 532 -3.48 2.74 6.17
N ASN A 533 -2.96 3.47 7.16
CA ASN A 533 -1.66 3.20 7.74
C ASN A 533 -1.68 1.82 8.43
N HIS A 534 -0.65 1.02 8.23
CA HIS A 534 -0.48 -0.32 8.80
C HIS A 534 -1.40 -1.44 8.27
N LEU A 535 -2.43 -1.14 7.46
CA LEU A 535 -3.24 -2.15 6.80
C LEU A 535 -2.56 -2.64 5.51
N ASP A 536 -2.72 -3.93 5.19
CA ASP A 536 -2.36 -4.45 3.88
C ASP A 536 -3.39 -4.05 2.80
N LEU A 537 -3.00 -4.20 1.54
CA LEU A 537 -3.83 -3.82 0.39
C LEU A 537 -5.22 -4.47 0.46
N GLU A 538 -5.28 -5.75 0.84
CA GLU A 538 -6.51 -6.51 0.95
C GLU A 538 -7.42 -5.97 2.06
N SER A 539 -6.85 -5.56 3.20
CA SER A 539 -7.60 -4.94 4.30
C SER A 539 -8.06 -3.52 3.97
N ILE A 540 -7.23 -2.74 3.25
CA ILE A 540 -7.60 -1.39 2.76
C ILE A 540 -8.77 -1.51 1.77
N GLU A 541 -8.72 -2.44 0.83
CA GLU A 541 -9.81 -2.66 -0.14
C GLU A 541 -11.10 -3.12 0.56
N ALA A 542 -11.00 -4.03 1.54
CA ALA A 542 -12.15 -4.49 2.32
C ALA A 542 -12.78 -3.35 3.15
N LEU A 543 -11.94 -2.52 3.80
CA LEU A 543 -12.41 -1.35 4.55
C LEU A 543 -13.09 -0.33 3.63
N ASN A 544 -12.46 0.00 2.51
CA ASN A 544 -13.00 0.93 1.51
C ASN A 544 -14.36 0.46 0.99
N TYR A 545 -14.47 -0.82 0.64
CA TYR A 545 -15.73 -1.40 0.21
C TYR A 545 -16.82 -1.33 1.30
N ALA A 546 -16.46 -1.64 2.55
CA ALA A 546 -17.39 -1.57 3.68
C ALA A 546 -17.89 -0.12 3.93
N LEU A 547 -16.99 0.88 3.84
CA LEU A 547 -17.35 2.29 4.00
C LEU A 547 -18.20 2.84 2.83
N THR A 548 -17.97 2.35 1.61
CA THR A 548 -18.80 2.67 0.44
C THR A 548 -20.23 2.15 0.61
N LEU A 549 -20.39 0.95 1.20
CA LEU A 549 -21.70 0.37 1.48
C LEU A 549 -22.37 0.93 2.73
N PHE A 550 -21.64 1.62 3.60
CA PHE A 550 -22.19 2.20 4.82
C PHE A 550 -23.18 3.33 4.46
N PRO A 551 -24.46 3.27 4.90
CA PRO A 551 -25.48 4.19 4.42
C PRO A 551 -25.38 5.60 4.99
N ASN A 552 -24.66 5.78 6.11
CA ASN A 552 -24.65 7.00 6.87
C ASN A 552 -23.34 7.81 6.69
N THR A 553 -23.12 8.79 7.55
CA THR A 553 -22.00 9.73 7.48
C THR A 553 -20.69 9.12 7.92
N VAL A 554 -19.64 9.40 7.15
CA VAL A 554 -18.25 9.05 7.45
C VAL A 554 -17.41 10.31 7.42
N LEU A 555 -16.64 10.57 8.49
CA LEU A 555 -15.58 11.56 8.52
C LEU A 555 -14.26 10.83 8.47
N PHE A 556 -13.34 11.21 7.60
CA PHE A 556 -12.04 10.54 7.57
C PHE A 556 -10.90 11.46 7.15
N VAL A 557 -9.76 11.21 7.73
CA VAL A 557 -8.47 11.74 7.33
C VAL A 557 -7.72 10.63 6.62
N SER A 558 -7.20 10.87 5.44
CA SER A 558 -6.31 9.94 4.75
C SER A 558 -5.38 10.64 3.78
N HIS A 559 -4.21 10.05 3.55
CA HIS A 559 -3.26 10.43 2.52
C HIS A 559 -3.29 9.51 1.29
N ASP A 560 -4.14 8.48 1.32
CA ASP A 560 -4.34 7.58 0.19
C ASP A 560 -5.34 8.18 -0.82
N ARG A 561 -4.83 8.57 -1.99
CA ARG A 561 -5.62 9.18 -3.06
C ARG A 561 -6.73 8.26 -3.57
N GLU A 562 -6.46 6.96 -3.72
CA GLU A 562 -7.47 6.02 -4.23
C GLU A 562 -8.59 5.80 -3.19
N PHE A 563 -8.22 5.77 -1.91
CA PHE A 563 -9.19 5.69 -0.82
C PHE A 563 -10.09 6.93 -0.78
N ILE A 564 -9.52 8.14 -0.87
CA ILE A 564 -10.30 9.38 -0.91
C ILE A 564 -11.15 9.44 -2.18
N ARG A 565 -10.58 9.13 -3.36
CA ARG A 565 -11.26 9.20 -4.66
C ARG A 565 -12.49 8.30 -4.73
N SER A 566 -12.40 7.11 -4.14
CA SER A 566 -13.47 6.11 -4.16
C SER A 566 -14.60 6.39 -3.18
N LEU A 567 -14.32 7.13 -2.09
CA LEU A 567 -15.23 7.29 -0.98
C LEU A 567 -15.78 8.71 -0.82
N ALA A 568 -14.95 9.75 -1.00
CA ALA A 568 -15.31 11.12 -0.66
C ALA A 568 -16.40 11.70 -1.55
N THR A 569 -17.43 12.28 -0.92
CA THR A 569 -18.48 13.10 -1.55
C THR A 569 -18.34 14.58 -1.20
N ARG A 570 -17.48 14.92 -0.23
CA ARG A 570 -17.18 16.27 0.23
C ARG A 570 -15.75 16.33 0.72
N ILE A 571 -15.06 17.43 0.40
CA ILE A 571 -13.65 17.65 0.74
C ILE A 571 -13.54 18.87 1.67
N ILE A 572 -12.87 18.71 2.79
CA ILE A 572 -12.45 19.81 3.67
C ILE A 572 -10.93 19.87 3.61
N GLU A 573 -10.37 20.87 2.95
CA GLU A 573 -8.92 21.08 2.92
C GLU A 573 -8.50 22.13 3.92
N ILE A 574 -7.45 21.82 4.69
CA ILE A 574 -6.76 22.76 5.56
C ILE A 574 -5.44 23.10 4.90
N ASP A 575 -5.23 24.38 4.59
CA ASP A 575 -4.04 24.88 3.91
C ASP A 575 -3.68 26.27 4.46
N ASP A 576 -2.46 26.40 5.04
CA ASP A 576 -1.94 27.65 5.62
C ASP A 576 -2.95 28.41 6.48
N GLY A 577 -3.53 27.74 7.47
CA GLY A 577 -4.49 28.33 8.42
C GLY A 577 -5.90 28.60 7.86
N LYS A 578 -6.13 28.32 6.58
CA LYS A 578 -7.44 28.46 5.93
C LYS A 578 -8.09 27.13 5.71
N VAL A 579 -9.39 27.07 5.92
CA VAL A 579 -10.20 25.88 5.64
C VAL A 579 -11.05 26.13 4.39
N THR A 580 -10.94 25.24 3.43
CA THR A 580 -11.77 25.24 2.22
C THR A 580 -12.71 24.05 2.30
N ASP A 581 -14.01 24.31 2.30
CA ASP A 581 -15.05 23.29 2.27
C ASP A 581 -15.63 23.21 0.86
N TYR A 582 -15.55 22.03 0.24
CA TYR A 582 -15.95 21.80 -1.13
C TYR A 582 -16.93 20.60 -1.23
N PRO A 583 -18.20 20.84 -1.60
CA PRO A 583 -19.15 19.77 -1.83
C PRO A 583 -18.88 19.11 -3.20
N GLY A 584 -18.20 17.98 -3.20
CA GLY A 584 -17.83 17.24 -4.40
C GLY A 584 -16.74 16.20 -4.17
N THR A 585 -16.42 15.46 -5.22
CA THR A 585 -15.37 14.43 -5.23
C THR A 585 -13.96 15.03 -5.25
N LEU A 586 -12.93 14.22 -4.93
CA LEU A 586 -11.54 14.66 -5.00
C LEU A 586 -11.16 15.13 -6.41
N ALA A 587 -11.62 14.46 -7.46
CA ALA A 587 -11.30 14.83 -8.84
C ALA A 587 -11.88 16.21 -9.22
N GLU A 588 -13.11 16.50 -8.82
CA GLU A 588 -13.76 17.80 -9.03
C GLU A 588 -13.05 18.90 -8.23
N TYR A 589 -12.62 18.59 -7.01
CA TYR A 589 -11.84 19.51 -6.18
C TYR A 589 -10.46 19.84 -6.78
N GLU A 590 -9.73 18.84 -7.26
CA GLU A 590 -8.45 19.06 -7.94
C GLU A 590 -8.61 19.91 -9.21
N ASP A 591 -9.66 19.69 -9.98
CA ASP A 591 -9.98 20.53 -11.15
C ASP A 591 -10.36 21.97 -10.75
N PHE A 592 -11.09 22.15 -9.65
CA PHE A 592 -11.39 23.47 -9.07
C PHE A 592 -10.08 24.19 -8.69
N LYS A 593 -9.15 23.53 -7.99
CA LYS A 593 -7.82 24.11 -7.64
C LYS A 593 -7.02 24.50 -8.88
N ARG A 594 -6.98 23.64 -9.91
CA ARG A 594 -6.27 23.94 -11.16
C ARG A 594 -6.85 25.15 -11.89
N ARG A 595 -8.17 25.31 -11.93
CA ARG A 595 -8.83 26.48 -12.55
C ARG A 595 -8.51 27.76 -11.77
N ARG A 596 -8.56 27.71 -10.43
CA ARG A 596 -8.24 28.84 -9.57
C ARG A 596 -6.77 29.27 -9.68
N ALA A 597 -5.85 28.34 -9.84
CA ALA A 597 -4.42 28.63 -10.06
C ALA A 597 -4.16 29.26 -11.44
N ARG A 598 -4.92 28.87 -12.49
CA ARG A 598 -4.80 29.44 -13.84
C ARG A 598 -5.47 30.81 -14.01
N GLY A 599 -6.41 31.17 -13.15
CA GLY A 599 -7.11 32.44 -13.14
C GLY A 599 -6.42 33.55 -12.35
N ARG A 600 -5.25 33.26 -11.78
CA ARG A 600 -4.30 34.20 -11.20
C ARG A 600 -3.13 34.40 -12.16
#